data_bfd70578e65b740d7430fc72a50741b3
#
_entry.id   bfd70578e65b740d7430fc72a50741b3
#
_cell.length_a   1.000
_cell.length_b   1.000
_cell.length_c   1.000
_cell.angle_alpha   90.00
_cell.angle_beta   90.00
_cell.angle_gamma   90.00
#
_symmetry.space_group_name_H-M   'P 1'
#
loop_
_entity.id
_entity.type
_entity.pdbx_description
1 polymer ?
#
loop_
_entity_poly.entity_id
_entity_poly.type
_entity_poly.pdbx_seq_one_letter_code
_entity_poly.pdbx_strand_id
1 'polypeptide(L)'
;MTMLIVTHGMRFAKEVSTRIFFMDQGIIYEDGTPEQIFENPQKPNTIAFIKRIRSLHYSISGRNYDLYEMQARIIDFCSKYFLPAKVVRNIELLSEEVLQIAPIDNGAELILDYSESTEQVTLQLQVPYKGLVLGADEEPDMLSMAIINNICSDVDEERISDDILSLRFTLKKINQQ
;
A
#
# COMPACT_ATOMS: atom_id res chain seq x y z
N MET A 1 13.32 38.20 12.73
CA MET A 1 11.82 38.21 12.72
C MET A 1 11.38 36.76 12.60
N THR A 2 10.54 36.27 13.51
CA THR A 2 9.97 34.90 13.41
C THR A 2 8.59 34.99 12.83
N MET A 3 8.26 34.16 11.84
CA MET A 3 6.97 34.13 11.18
C MET A 3 6.43 32.71 11.14
N LEU A 4 5.14 32.54 11.47
CA LEU A 4 4.43 31.26 11.32
C LEU A 4 3.48 31.38 10.14
N ILE A 5 3.56 30.45 9.19
CA ILE A 5 2.72 30.38 8.00
C ILE A 5 1.96 29.07 8.01
N VAL A 6 0.64 29.12 7.82
CA VAL A 6 -0.20 27.94 7.59
C VAL A 6 -0.51 27.85 6.11
N THR A 7 -0.17 26.74 5.47
CA THR A 7 -0.35 26.55 4.03
C THR A 7 -0.56 25.08 3.70
N HIS A 8 -1.25 24.79 2.61
CA HIS A 8 -1.32 23.48 1.98
C HIS A 8 -0.38 23.36 0.74
N GLY A 9 0.33 24.46 0.42
CA GLY A 9 1.27 24.52 -0.70
C GLY A 9 2.61 23.91 -0.33
N MET A 10 2.80 22.63 -0.55
CA MET A 10 4.00 21.87 -0.17
C MET A 10 5.30 22.45 -0.75
N ARG A 11 5.27 22.84 -2.04
CA ARG A 11 6.42 23.46 -2.69
C ARG A 11 6.83 24.78 -2.02
N PHE A 12 5.84 25.64 -1.78
CA PHE A 12 6.08 26.91 -1.09
C PHE A 12 6.61 26.67 0.32
N ALA A 13 6.00 25.76 1.09
CA ALA A 13 6.47 25.42 2.43
C ALA A 13 7.93 24.95 2.41
N LYS A 14 8.31 24.08 1.46
CA LYS A 14 9.69 23.59 1.32
C LYS A 14 10.69 24.71 1.01
N GLU A 15 10.32 25.68 0.15
CA GLU A 15 11.23 26.73 -0.30
C GLU A 15 11.47 27.84 0.74
N VAL A 16 10.48 28.16 1.61
CA VAL A 16 10.56 29.34 2.50
C VAL A 16 10.75 29.03 3.97
N SER A 17 10.55 27.79 4.40
CA SER A 17 10.60 27.45 5.83
C SER A 17 11.96 26.93 6.29
N THR A 18 12.27 27.17 7.54
CA THR A 18 13.42 26.58 8.25
C THR A 18 12.99 25.42 9.16
N ARG A 19 11.68 25.36 9.48
CA ARG A 19 11.06 24.29 10.27
C ARG A 19 9.62 24.10 9.82
N ILE A 20 9.18 22.85 9.76
CA ILE A 20 7.85 22.45 9.33
C ILE A 20 7.17 21.67 10.43
N PHE A 21 5.91 22.02 10.68
CA PHE A 21 4.99 21.29 11.52
C PHE A 21 3.92 20.64 10.63
N PHE A 22 3.97 19.34 10.48
CA PHE A 22 2.89 18.61 9.83
C PHE A 22 1.77 18.40 10.86
N MET A 23 0.59 18.94 10.56
CA MET A 23 -0.58 18.84 11.42
C MET A 23 -1.56 17.82 10.85
N ASP A 24 -2.04 16.94 11.72
CA ASP A 24 -3.10 15.98 11.40
C ASP A 24 -4.09 15.93 12.57
N GLN A 25 -5.39 15.89 12.27
CA GLN A 25 -6.48 15.86 13.27
C GLN A 25 -6.35 16.91 14.40
N GLY A 26 -5.82 18.10 14.08
CA GLY A 26 -5.69 19.20 15.03
C GLY A 26 -4.47 19.14 15.95
N ILE A 27 -3.60 18.18 15.80
CA ILE A 27 -2.33 18.06 16.55
C ILE A 27 -1.12 18.22 15.62
N ILE A 28 0.01 18.64 16.18
CA ILE A 28 1.29 18.56 15.49
C ILE A 28 1.70 17.10 15.48
N TYR A 29 1.50 16.44 14.32
CA TYR A 29 1.76 15.02 14.17
C TYR A 29 3.25 14.73 13.98
N GLU A 30 3.93 15.54 13.15
CA GLU A 30 5.38 15.45 12.94
C GLU A 30 5.98 16.83 12.76
N ASP A 31 7.22 17.04 13.21
CA ASP A 31 7.96 18.28 13.00
C ASP A 31 9.41 18.01 12.64
N GLY A 32 10.00 18.91 11.85
CA GLY A 32 11.38 18.77 11.41
C GLY A 32 11.81 19.85 10.44
N THR A 33 13.02 19.68 9.87
CA THR A 33 13.47 20.51 8.76
C THR A 33 12.69 20.18 7.48
N PRO A 34 12.68 21.06 6.46
CA PRO A 34 12.07 20.74 5.16
C PRO A 34 12.55 19.41 4.58
N GLU A 35 13.85 19.12 4.65
CA GLU A 35 14.43 17.88 4.16
C GLU A 35 13.87 16.66 4.92
N GLN A 36 13.79 16.75 6.25
CA GLN A 36 13.25 15.66 7.07
C GLN A 36 11.79 15.36 6.71
N ILE A 37 10.94 16.39 6.64
CA ILE A 37 9.50 16.21 6.42
C ILE A 37 9.19 15.83 4.97
N PHE A 38 9.86 16.41 3.97
CA PHE A 38 9.52 16.15 2.56
C PHE A 38 10.29 15.00 1.91
N GLU A 39 11.50 14.72 2.36
CA GLU A 39 12.35 13.69 1.74
C GLU A 39 12.43 12.42 2.57
N ASN A 40 12.40 12.54 3.90
CA ASN A 40 12.54 11.41 4.81
C ASN A 40 11.54 11.47 6.00
N PRO A 41 10.22 11.59 5.75
CA PRO A 41 9.23 11.59 6.82
C PRO A 41 9.25 10.26 7.58
N GLN A 42 9.06 10.32 8.90
CA GLN A 42 9.15 9.15 9.77
C GLN A 42 7.78 8.60 10.15
N LYS A 43 6.74 9.44 10.08
CA LYS A 43 5.41 9.05 10.55
C LYS A 43 4.47 8.69 9.39
N PRO A 44 3.63 7.63 9.55
CA PRO A 44 2.80 7.09 8.47
C PRO A 44 1.91 8.12 7.77
N ASN A 45 1.20 8.98 8.53
CA ASN A 45 0.31 9.97 7.93
C ASN A 45 1.08 11.07 7.17
N THR A 46 2.27 11.44 7.65
CA THR A 46 3.15 12.36 6.92
C THR A 46 3.63 11.73 5.61
N ILE A 47 4.07 10.47 5.66
CA ILE A 47 4.48 9.71 4.47
C ILE A 47 3.34 9.64 3.46
N ALA A 48 2.14 9.26 3.90
CA ALA A 48 0.96 9.15 3.05
C ALA A 48 0.60 10.50 2.39
N PHE A 49 0.65 11.58 3.17
CA PHE A 49 0.38 12.94 2.68
C PHE A 49 1.42 13.41 1.65
N ILE A 50 2.71 13.26 1.96
CA ILE A 50 3.81 13.71 1.08
C ILE A 50 3.86 12.89 -0.21
N LYS A 51 3.72 11.57 -0.09
CA LYS A 51 3.69 10.66 -1.26
C LYS A 51 2.35 10.63 -1.97
N ARG A 52 1.34 11.34 -1.46
CA ARG A 52 -0.04 11.31 -1.98
C ARG A 52 -0.55 9.88 -2.16
N ILE A 53 -0.40 9.08 -1.09
CA ILE A 53 -0.87 7.70 -1.10
C ILE A 53 -2.39 7.70 -0.99
N ARG A 54 -3.02 6.95 -1.88
CA ARG A 54 -4.44 6.62 -1.89
C ARG A 54 -4.58 5.17 -1.54
N SER A 55 -5.44 4.84 -0.60
CA SER A 55 -5.60 3.47 -0.11
C SER A 55 -7.03 2.99 -0.27
N LEU A 56 -7.19 1.74 -0.69
CA LEU A 56 -8.41 0.96 -0.62
C LEU A 56 -8.18 -0.14 0.41
N HIS A 57 -9.10 -0.25 1.37
CA HIS A 57 -9.13 -1.34 2.35
C HIS A 57 -10.30 -2.26 2.09
N TYR A 58 -10.05 -3.56 2.10
CA TYR A 58 -11.07 -4.59 1.95
C TYR A 58 -10.84 -5.71 2.96
N SER A 59 -11.81 -5.88 3.86
CA SER A 59 -11.76 -6.91 4.90
C SER A 59 -12.30 -8.23 4.37
N ILE A 60 -11.53 -9.29 4.55
CA ILE A 60 -11.82 -10.66 4.11
C ILE A 60 -12.13 -11.49 5.36
N SER A 61 -13.33 -12.05 5.41
CA SER A 61 -13.79 -12.85 6.56
C SER A 61 -13.29 -14.30 6.55
N GLY A 62 -12.71 -14.76 5.45
CA GLY A 62 -12.23 -16.12 5.23
C GLY A 62 -12.35 -16.54 3.76
N ARG A 63 -12.21 -17.84 3.48
CA ARG A 63 -12.23 -18.38 2.09
C ARG A 63 -13.52 -18.09 1.31
N ASN A 64 -14.64 -17.85 1.98
CA ASN A 64 -15.93 -17.54 1.35
C ASN A 64 -16.19 -16.04 1.21
N TYR A 65 -15.14 -15.26 0.91
CA TYR A 65 -15.29 -13.82 0.62
C TYR A 65 -15.99 -13.57 -0.72
N ASP A 66 -16.61 -12.40 -0.86
CA ASP A 66 -17.25 -12.00 -2.12
C ASP A 66 -16.21 -11.47 -3.10
N LEU A 67 -15.77 -12.36 -4.01
CA LEU A 67 -14.80 -12.01 -5.05
C LEU A 67 -15.31 -10.90 -5.96
N TYR A 68 -16.61 -10.92 -6.32
CA TYR A 68 -17.17 -9.91 -7.24
C TYR A 68 -17.25 -8.54 -6.58
N GLU A 69 -17.61 -8.47 -5.30
CA GLU A 69 -17.58 -7.22 -4.54
C GLU A 69 -16.16 -6.68 -4.44
N MET A 70 -15.18 -7.52 -4.12
CA MET A 70 -13.78 -7.13 -4.04
C MET A 70 -13.28 -6.56 -5.37
N GLN A 71 -13.51 -7.27 -6.48
CA GLN A 71 -13.13 -6.81 -7.81
C GLN A 71 -13.81 -5.50 -8.18
N ALA A 72 -15.12 -5.36 -7.92
CA ALA A 72 -15.83 -4.12 -8.18
C ALA A 72 -15.23 -2.93 -7.42
N ARG A 73 -14.84 -3.10 -6.16
CA ARG A 73 -14.17 -2.05 -5.37
C ARG A 73 -12.77 -1.72 -5.90
N ILE A 74 -12.01 -2.71 -6.35
CA ILE A 74 -10.70 -2.49 -7.00
C ILE A 74 -10.87 -1.69 -8.29
N ILE A 75 -11.83 -2.06 -9.15
CA ILE A 75 -12.11 -1.36 -10.41
C ILE A 75 -12.55 0.08 -10.15
N ASP A 76 -13.44 0.31 -9.18
CA ASP A 76 -13.92 1.64 -8.81
C ASP A 76 -12.77 2.53 -8.30
N PHE A 77 -11.93 1.98 -7.40
CA PHE A 77 -10.72 2.65 -6.92
C PHE A 77 -9.79 3.02 -8.08
N CYS A 78 -9.46 2.07 -8.95
CA CYS A 78 -8.57 2.29 -10.09
C CYS A 78 -9.14 3.32 -11.07
N SER A 79 -10.45 3.30 -11.33
CA SER A 79 -11.15 4.26 -12.19
C SER A 79 -11.10 5.66 -11.62
N LYS A 80 -11.29 5.81 -10.31
CA LYS A 80 -11.23 7.11 -9.60
C LYS A 80 -9.88 7.79 -9.75
N TYR A 81 -8.80 7.01 -9.83
CA TYR A 81 -7.42 7.55 -9.96
C TYR A 81 -6.84 7.37 -11.36
N PHE A 82 -7.68 7.06 -12.36
CA PHE A 82 -7.32 6.95 -13.77
C PHE A 82 -6.18 5.97 -14.04
N LEU A 83 -6.11 4.86 -13.31
CA LEU A 83 -5.09 3.84 -13.53
C LEU A 83 -5.30 3.16 -14.90
N PRO A 84 -4.22 2.88 -15.66
CA PRO A 84 -4.31 2.24 -16.96
C PRO A 84 -4.93 0.84 -16.88
N ALA A 85 -5.70 0.43 -17.90
CA ALA A 85 -6.39 -0.86 -17.94
C ALA A 85 -5.47 -2.08 -17.73
N LYS A 86 -4.19 -1.98 -18.13
CA LYS A 86 -3.18 -3.03 -17.90
C LYS A 86 -2.86 -3.16 -16.41
N VAL A 87 -2.72 -2.03 -15.69
CA VAL A 87 -2.49 -2.02 -14.24
C VAL A 87 -3.69 -2.61 -13.52
N VAL A 88 -4.90 -2.22 -13.90
CA VAL A 88 -6.14 -2.77 -13.31
C VAL A 88 -6.16 -4.30 -13.41
N ARG A 89 -5.94 -4.85 -14.61
CA ARG A 89 -5.89 -6.31 -14.80
C ARG A 89 -4.80 -6.99 -13.98
N ASN A 90 -3.63 -6.35 -13.86
CA ASN A 90 -2.55 -6.89 -13.03
C ASN A 90 -2.92 -6.90 -11.54
N ILE A 91 -3.63 -5.87 -11.06
CA ILE A 91 -4.10 -5.80 -9.67
C ILE A 91 -5.15 -6.89 -9.41
N GLU A 92 -6.14 -7.05 -10.31
CA GLU A 92 -7.16 -8.10 -10.20
C GLU A 92 -6.52 -9.49 -10.14
N LEU A 93 -5.67 -9.81 -11.12
CA LEU A 93 -4.98 -11.09 -11.17
C LEU A 93 -4.08 -11.31 -9.95
N LEU A 94 -3.29 -10.31 -9.54
CA LEU A 94 -2.45 -10.41 -8.36
C LEU A 94 -3.27 -10.66 -7.09
N SER A 95 -4.41 -9.97 -6.94
CA SER A 95 -5.28 -10.14 -5.77
C SER A 95 -5.83 -11.57 -5.69
N GLU A 96 -6.25 -12.15 -6.82
CA GLU A 96 -6.74 -13.52 -6.87
C GLU A 96 -5.63 -14.53 -6.51
N GLU A 97 -4.46 -14.42 -7.14
CA GLU A 97 -3.35 -15.34 -6.91
C GLU A 97 -2.83 -15.28 -5.46
N VAL A 98 -2.71 -14.07 -4.90
CA VAL A 98 -2.26 -13.89 -3.52
C VAL A 98 -3.26 -14.50 -2.54
N LEU A 99 -4.58 -14.28 -2.75
CA LEU A 99 -5.61 -14.84 -1.88
C LEU A 99 -5.77 -16.36 -2.02
N GLN A 100 -5.39 -16.93 -3.17
CA GLN A 100 -5.39 -18.37 -3.37
C GLN A 100 -4.32 -19.08 -2.52
N ILE A 101 -3.11 -18.49 -2.44
CA ILE A 101 -1.96 -19.09 -1.73
C ILE A 101 -1.86 -18.67 -0.26
N ALA A 102 -2.52 -17.58 0.15
CA ALA A 102 -2.40 -17.05 1.50
C ALA A 102 -3.32 -17.77 2.50
N PRO A 103 -2.93 -17.87 3.80
CA PRO A 103 -3.72 -18.49 4.86
C PRO A 103 -4.84 -17.58 5.37
N ILE A 104 -5.86 -17.34 4.55
CA ILE A 104 -6.97 -16.42 4.84
C ILE A 104 -8.14 -17.04 5.61
N ASP A 105 -8.04 -18.28 6.07
CA ASP A 105 -9.13 -18.99 6.76
C ASP A 105 -9.63 -18.30 8.03
N ASN A 106 -8.76 -17.53 8.68
CA ASN A 106 -9.08 -16.74 9.88
C ASN A 106 -9.29 -15.25 9.57
N GLY A 107 -9.57 -14.92 8.32
CA GLY A 107 -9.71 -13.56 7.83
C GLY A 107 -8.38 -12.94 7.40
N ALA A 108 -8.49 -11.83 6.68
CA ALA A 108 -7.38 -11.03 6.21
C ALA A 108 -7.84 -9.59 5.94
N GLU A 109 -6.90 -8.66 5.87
CA GLU A 109 -7.13 -7.31 5.36
C GLU A 109 -6.30 -7.13 4.09
N LEU A 110 -6.98 -6.87 2.97
CA LEU A 110 -6.36 -6.51 1.70
C LEU A 110 -6.30 -5.00 1.59
N ILE A 111 -5.09 -4.46 1.38
CA ILE A 111 -4.85 -3.04 1.24
C ILE A 111 -4.21 -2.78 -0.12
N LEU A 112 -4.86 -1.96 -0.93
CA LEU A 112 -4.33 -1.51 -2.22
C LEU A 112 -3.93 -0.05 -2.11
N ASP A 113 -2.64 0.21 -2.21
CA ASP A 113 -2.06 1.56 -2.16
C ASP A 113 -1.63 2.03 -3.54
N TYR A 114 -1.99 3.25 -3.88
CA TYR A 114 -1.50 3.96 -5.05
C TYR A 114 -0.83 5.26 -4.65
N SER A 115 0.44 5.41 -4.98
CA SER A 115 1.20 6.66 -4.79
C SER A 115 1.12 7.52 -6.05
N GLU A 116 0.38 8.63 -6.00
CA GLU A 116 0.27 9.57 -7.14
C GLU A 116 1.62 10.21 -7.50
N SER A 117 2.52 10.38 -6.52
CA SER A 117 3.81 11.05 -6.73
C SER A 117 4.83 10.17 -7.46
N THR A 118 4.76 8.86 -7.28
CA THR A 118 5.69 7.89 -7.87
C THR A 118 5.05 6.99 -8.90
N GLU A 119 3.72 7.09 -9.09
CA GLU A 119 2.91 6.20 -9.92
C GLU A 119 3.10 4.71 -9.55
N GLN A 120 3.36 4.45 -8.26
CA GLN A 120 3.60 3.12 -7.74
C GLN A 120 2.32 2.53 -7.15
N VAL A 121 2.04 1.30 -7.51
CA VAL A 121 0.96 0.50 -6.91
C VAL A 121 1.57 -0.58 -6.03
N THR A 122 1.01 -0.75 -4.85
CA THR A 122 1.40 -1.79 -3.88
C THR A 122 0.16 -2.47 -3.36
N LEU A 123 0.13 -3.79 -3.42
CA LEU A 123 -0.87 -4.63 -2.76
C LEU A 123 -0.29 -5.17 -1.47
N GLN A 124 -1.01 -5.05 -0.36
CA GLN A 124 -0.63 -5.65 0.92
C GLN A 124 -1.74 -6.59 1.36
N LEU A 125 -1.34 -7.75 1.89
CA LEU A 125 -2.25 -8.67 2.56
C LEU A 125 -1.79 -8.86 3.99
N GLN A 126 -2.61 -8.43 4.94
CA GLN A 126 -2.37 -8.66 6.36
C GLN A 126 -3.18 -9.88 6.81
N VAL A 127 -2.50 -10.88 7.33
CA VAL A 127 -3.10 -12.13 7.81
C VAL A 127 -2.78 -12.35 9.28
N PRO A 128 -3.67 -13.01 10.05
CA PRO A 128 -3.36 -13.43 11.41
C PRO A 128 -2.17 -14.39 11.42
N TYR A 129 -1.12 -14.02 12.15
CA TYR A 129 0.08 -14.83 12.29
C TYR A 129 -0.14 -15.93 13.34
N LYS A 130 -0.19 -17.17 12.89
CA LYS A 130 -0.27 -18.35 13.76
C LYS A 130 0.96 -19.26 13.62
N GLY A 131 2.14 -18.68 13.35
CA GLY A 131 3.36 -19.44 13.16
C GLY A 131 3.50 -20.09 11.77
N LEU A 132 2.62 -19.75 10.82
CA LEU A 132 2.74 -20.23 9.43
C LEU A 132 3.66 -19.31 8.62
N VAL A 133 4.65 -19.94 8.01
CA VAL A 133 5.43 -19.35 6.91
C VAL A 133 4.69 -19.71 5.61
N LEU A 134 4.58 -18.80 4.66
CA LEU A 134 4.06 -19.11 3.33
C LEU A 134 4.76 -20.34 2.77
N GLY A 135 3.99 -21.40 2.51
CA GLY A 135 4.51 -22.63 1.89
C GLY A 135 5.16 -23.65 2.81
N ALA A 136 4.94 -23.59 4.15
CA ALA A 136 5.58 -24.53 5.07
C ALA A 136 5.02 -25.98 4.97
N ASP A 137 3.78 -26.18 4.55
CA ASP A 137 3.11 -27.49 4.52
C ASP A 137 2.57 -27.93 3.16
N GLU A 138 2.54 -27.06 2.15
CA GLU A 138 2.18 -27.41 0.77
C GLU A 138 3.23 -26.82 -0.19
N GLU A 139 3.63 -27.56 -1.23
CA GLU A 139 4.45 -26.99 -2.30
C GLU A 139 3.71 -25.77 -2.85
N PRO A 140 4.34 -24.55 -2.87
CA PRO A 140 3.68 -23.37 -3.36
C PRO A 140 3.20 -23.62 -4.78
N ASP A 141 1.96 -23.21 -5.10
CA ASP A 141 1.46 -23.32 -6.47
C ASP A 141 2.42 -22.58 -7.41
N MET A 142 3.23 -23.36 -8.14
CA MET A 142 4.28 -22.84 -9.02
C MET A 142 3.72 -21.87 -10.05
N LEU A 143 2.43 -22.01 -10.43
CA LEU A 143 1.78 -21.15 -11.39
C LEU A 143 1.48 -19.79 -10.75
N SER A 144 0.87 -19.76 -9.56
CA SER A 144 0.58 -18.53 -8.83
C SER A 144 1.87 -17.74 -8.52
N MET A 145 2.92 -18.42 -8.08
CA MET A 145 4.23 -17.79 -7.85
C MET A 145 4.84 -17.23 -9.13
N ALA A 146 4.72 -17.93 -10.27
CA ALA A 146 5.21 -17.42 -11.55
C ALA A 146 4.43 -16.17 -12.01
N ILE A 147 3.12 -16.13 -11.80
CA ILE A 147 2.26 -14.98 -12.11
C ILE A 147 2.66 -13.78 -11.22
N ILE A 148 2.76 -13.98 -9.91
CA ILE A 148 3.16 -12.96 -8.95
C ILE A 148 4.53 -12.37 -9.32
N ASN A 149 5.53 -13.21 -9.58
CA ASN A 149 6.88 -12.77 -9.98
C ASN A 149 6.91 -12.04 -11.34
N ASN A 150 5.97 -12.35 -12.23
CA ASN A 150 5.85 -11.62 -13.49
C ASN A 150 5.25 -10.22 -13.32
N ILE A 151 4.28 -10.07 -12.43
CA ILE A 151 3.57 -8.81 -12.17
C ILE A 151 4.35 -7.89 -11.23
N CYS A 152 4.99 -8.46 -10.19
CA CYS A 152 5.66 -7.71 -9.14
C CYS A 152 7.13 -7.44 -9.46
N SER A 153 7.61 -6.26 -9.06
CA SER A 153 9.03 -5.91 -9.02
C SER A 153 9.68 -6.32 -7.71
N ASP A 154 8.88 -6.42 -6.65
CA ASP A 154 9.33 -6.72 -5.31
C ASP A 154 8.22 -7.39 -4.51
N VAL A 155 8.61 -8.32 -3.63
CA VAL A 155 7.72 -9.03 -2.71
C VAL A 155 8.40 -9.10 -1.36
N ASP A 156 7.80 -8.43 -0.37
CA ASP A 156 8.30 -8.35 1.00
C ASP A 156 7.36 -9.03 1.98
N GLU A 157 7.92 -9.61 3.01
CA GLU A 157 7.21 -10.13 4.16
C GLU A 157 7.68 -9.41 5.43
N GLU A 158 6.73 -8.84 6.18
CA GLU A 158 7.01 -8.12 7.40
C GLU A 158 6.06 -8.54 8.52
N ARG A 159 6.61 -8.83 9.69
CA ARG A 159 5.82 -9.06 10.90
C ARG A 159 5.49 -7.73 11.55
N ILE A 160 4.22 -7.28 11.43
CA ILE A 160 3.76 -6.00 11.99
C ILE A 160 3.60 -6.09 13.52
N SER A 161 3.12 -7.24 14.00
CA SER A 161 2.94 -7.51 15.43
C SER A 161 3.12 -9.00 15.72
N ASP A 162 2.99 -9.39 17.00
CA ASP A 162 3.05 -10.80 17.38
C ASP A 162 1.94 -11.65 16.74
N ASP A 163 0.83 -11.01 16.34
CA ASP A 163 -0.36 -11.67 15.81
C ASP A 163 -0.62 -11.39 14.33
N ILE A 164 0.15 -10.51 13.65
CA ILE A 164 -0.13 -10.09 12.28
C ILE A 164 1.13 -10.15 11.41
N LEU A 165 1.02 -10.88 10.30
CA LEU A 165 1.96 -10.92 9.20
C LEU A 165 1.44 -10.06 8.03
N SER A 166 2.29 -9.26 7.45
CA SER A 166 2.01 -8.46 6.24
C SER A 166 2.85 -8.98 5.08
N LEU A 167 2.16 -9.32 4.01
CA LEU A 167 2.76 -9.63 2.72
C LEU A 167 2.57 -8.43 1.81
N ARG A 168 3.66 -7.88 1.28
CA ARG A 168 3.64 -6.68 0.43
C ARG A 168 4.14 -7.02 -0.96
N PHE A 169 3.37 -6.65 -1.97
CA PHE A 169 3.62 -6.90 -3.38
C PHE A 169 3.67 -5.55 -4.11
N THR A 170 4.84 -5.18 -4.62
CA THR A 170 5.04 -3.94 -5.38
C THR A 170 4.96 -4.25 -6.86
N LEU A 171 3.98 -3.66 -7.57
CA LEU A 171 3.79 -3.90 -9.00
C LEU A 171 4.90 -3.26 -9.83
N LYS A 172 5.30 -3.91 -10.93
CA LYS A 172 6.21 -3.33 -11.92
C LYS A 172 5.59 -2.09 -12.58
N LYS A 173 6.38 -1.05 -12.77
CA LYS A 173 5.94 0.13 -13.53
C LYS A 173 5.70 -0.23 -15.00
N ILE A 174 4.68 0.39 -15.61
CA ILE A 174 4.24 0.08 -16.97
C ILE A 174 5.37 0.26 -18.01
N ASN A 175 6.29 1.19 -17.76
CA ASN A 175 7.38 1.53 -18.68
C ASN A 175 8.60 0.59 -18.59
N GLN A 176 8.53 -0.49 -17.79
CA GLN A 176 9.60 -1.47 -17.60
C GLN A 176 9.23 -2.87 -18.16
N GLN A 177 8.20 -2.94 -19.01
CA GLN A 177 7.75 -4.18 -19.65
C GLN A 177 7.86 -4.11 -21.17
#